data_89c179c630038d23ee0279638d523d02
#
_entry.id   89c179c630038d23ee0279638d523d02
#
_cell.length_a   1.000
_cell.length_b   1.000
_cell.length_c   1.000
_cell.angle_alpha   90.00
_cell.angle_beta   90.00
_cell.angle_gamma   90.00
#
_symmetry.space_group_name_H-M   'P 1'
#
loop_
_entity.id
_entity.type
_entity.pdbx_description
1 polymer ?
#
loop_
_entity_poly.entity_id
_entity_poly.type
_entity_poly.pdbx_seq_one_letter_code
_entity_poly.pdbx_strand_id
1 'polypeptide(L)'
;MYEQYYNQYPFPLSTFQKYAIEGIIKGEHVLITAPTGSGKTLPADFAITHFTSLGKKVVYTTPIKALSNQKFYEFSQKYPDISFGILTGDIKINPQAQVLIMTAEILLNTLYSYDSTNTTTTTTTTTTSHKHFQMDIATELACVIMDEVHYINDKERGHVWEETIMLLPPPIQIIMLSATLASPEKFARWCETRHHPNLQIETPLKSVYLASETHRSVPLTHYSFITFTNSIFKKIKDKAIQAEIHATINRPFVIQSAKGEFNEPHYFKMKKMLEYDPYIKRQHVLNQVSKYMVENDMLPALCFVLSRKSLEKCAHEVTTVLLEDDSKVPYIVRHECEQILRKLPNYKEYLELPEYHSMIQLLEKGIAIHHAGVMPILREMVELLYAKGYIKLLFATETFSIGLNMPTKTVVFTDCNKYDGTSSRIFYSHEYTQMAGRAGRRGIDTVGNVVHLNNLFKNADLCSYKTMLRGIPQTLVSKFKISYHLVLMNQKPDFIKHSMIHREINSELTQFIQTKNNIEKEIANYEHTISLLKTPHLVLHQYINYTRDVASCVNKKRKEYERFIKSIEEEYKTIKSDKTIIEHYDETIRKHCSTISQIDNIERNITSEHDRILQILIRRGFIEYDET
;
A
#
# COMPACT_ATOMS: atom_id res chain seq x y z
N MET A 1 -24.87 14.01 -22.12
CA MET A 1 -24.28 15.20 -21.46
C MET A 1 -22.74 15.13 -21.41
N TYR A 2 -22.13 13.95 -21.11
CA TYR A 2 -20.65 13.83 -20.96
C TYR A 2 -19.92 13.32 -22.22
N GLU A 3 -20.62 12.95 -23.27
CA GLU A 3 -20.04 12.36 -24.49
C GLU A 3 -18.98 13.26 -25.16
N GLN A 4 -19.14 14.58 -25.11
CA GLN A 4 -18.15 15.53 -25.63
C GLN A 4 -16.78 15.37 -24.97
N TYR A 5 -16.71 14.95 -23.70
CA TYR A 5 -15.46 14.73 -23.00
C TYR A 5 -14.88 13.34 -23.30
N TYR A 6 -15.72 12.34 -23.57
CA TYR A 6 -15.25 11.01 -23.94
C TYR A 6 -14.71 10.95 -25.36
N ASN A 7 -15.30 11.71 -26.27
CA ASN A 7 -14.91 11.77 -27.69
C ASN A 7 -13.57 12.51 -27.93
N GLN A 8 -12.98 13.13 -26.91
CA GLN A 8 -11.64 13.71 -26.99
C GLN A 8 -10.54 12.64 -27.12
N TYR A 9 -10.85 11.37 -26.81
CA TYR A 9 -9.90 10.27 -26.85
C TYR A 9 -10.05 9.45 -28.14
N PRO A 10 -8.94 9.08 -28.80
CA PRO A 10 -8.98 8.30 -30.05
C PRO A 10 -9.35 6.82 -29.83
N PHE A 11 -9.67 6.41 -28.61
CA PHE A 11 -10.02 5.05 -28.24
C PHE A 11 -11.18 5.05 -27.24
N PRO A 12 -11.96 3.96 -27.18
CA PRO A 12 -13.08 3.86 -26.25
C PRO A 12 -12.60 3.83 -24.79
N LEU A 13 -13.19 4.67 -23.96
CA LEU A 13 -12.93 4.69 -22.52
C LEU A 13 -13.64 3.51 -21.83
N SER A 14 -12.97 2.93 -20.85
CA SER A 14 -13.58 1.94 -19.96
C SER A 14 -14.63 2.56 -19.03
N THR A 15 -15.51 1.75 -18.48
CA THR A 15 -16.62 2.20 -17.63
C THR A 15 -16.13 3.00 -16.42
N PHE A 16 -15.08 2.52 -15.74
CA PHE A 16 -14.53 3.23 -14.58
C PHE A 16 -13.91 4.59 -14.95
N GLN A 17 -13.29 4.70 -16.15
CA GLN A 17 -12.72 5.97 -16.64
C GLN A 17 -13.82 6.98 -16.92
N LYS A 18 -14.91 6.56 -17.58
CA LYS A 18 -16.08 7.42 -17.83
C LYS A 18 -16.71 7.92 -16.52
N TYR A 19 -16.90 7.02 -15.57
CA TYR A 19 -17.48 7.34 -14.27
C TYR A 19 -16.58 8.29 -13.46
N ALA A 20 -15.26 8.10 -13.50
CA ALA A 20 -14.30 9.03 -12.88
C ALA A 20 -14.34 10.44 -13.51
N ILE A 21 -14.39 10.54 -14.85
CA ILE A 21 -14.51 11.82 -15.57
C ILE A 21 -15.82 12.52 -15.20
N GLU A 22 -16.92 11.78 -15.08
CA GLU A 22 -18.20 12.32 -14.65
C GLU A 22 -18.14 12.94 -13.25
N GLY A 23 -17.50 12.25 -12.28
CA GLY A 23 -17.28 12.77 -10.94
C GLY A 23 -16.41 14.04 -10.94
N ILE A 24 -15.37 14.08 -11.80
CA ILE A 24 -14.50 15.25 -11.94
C ILE A 24 -15.30 16.48 -12.41
N ILE A 25 -16.12 16.31 -13.45
CA ILE A 25 -16.93 17.40 -14.03
C ILE A 25 -17.98 17.91 -13.04
N LYS A 26 -18.57 17.02 -12.24
CA LYS A 26 -19.52 17.38 -11.17
C LYS A 26 -18.88 18.11 -9.99
N GLY A 27 -17.56 18.18 -9.93
CA GLY A 27 -16.82 18.79 -8.82
C GLY A 27 -16.77 17.93 -7.57
N GLU A 28 -17.14 16.66 -7.64
CA GLU A 28 -17.12 15.69 -6.54
C GLU A 28 -15.72 15.06 -6.36
N HIS A 29 -15.42 14.52 -5.19
CA HIS A 29 -14.20 13.75 -5.02
C HIS A 29 -14.22 12.48 -5.85
N VAL A 30 -13.07 11.98 -6.27
CA VAL A 30 -12.97 10.74 -7.06
C VAL A 30 -11.93 9.82 -6.46
N LEU A 31 -12.30 8.56 -6.22
CA LEU A 31 -11.38 7.49 -5.83
C LEU A 31 -11.34 6.44 -6.95
N ILE A 32 -10.17 6.30 -7.57
CA ILE A 32 -9.95 5.32 -8.64
C ILE A 32 -9.14 4.16 -8.07
N THR A 33 -9.71 2.97 -8.09
CA THR A 33 -9.03 1.75 -7.67
C THR A 33 -8.96 0.78 -8.84
N ALA A 34 -7.76 0.58 -9.37
CA ALA A 34 -7.59 -0.23 -10.57
C ALA A 34 -6.20 -0.88 -10.64
N PRO A 35 -6.07 -2.07 -11.26
CA PRO A 35 -4.79 -2.75 -11.42
C PRO A 35 -3.77 -1.91 -12.19
N THR A 36 -2.50 -2.20 -12.01
CA THR A 36 -1.43 -1.60 -12.83
C THR A 36 -1.66 -1.93 -14.31
N GLY A 37 -1.52 -0.93 -15.18
CA GLY A 37 -1.73 -1.07 -16.63
C GLY A 37 -3.19 -0.95 -17.10
N SER A 38 -4.16 -0.70 -16.21
CA SER A 38 -5.57 -0.48 -16.59
C SER A 38 -5.86 0.91 -17.19
N GLY A 39 -4.92 1.86 -17.08
CA GLY A 39 -5.12 3.25 -17.51
C GLY A 39 -5.74 4.13 -16.44
N LYS A 40 -5.47 3.86 -15.16
CA LYS A 40 -5.95 4.66 -14.00
C LYS A 40 -5.50 6.12 -14.03
N THR A 41 -4.42 6.45 -14.73
CA THR A 41 -3.89 7.83 -14.84
C THR A 41 -4.71 8.70 -15.78
N LEU A 42 -5.46 8.14 -16.73
CA LEU A 42 -6.21 8.90 -17.73
C LEU A 42 -7.22 9.90 -17.13
N PRO A 43 -8.02 9.56 -16.09
CA PRO A 43 -8.87 10.56 -15.45
C PRO A 43 -8.08 11.70 -14.75
N ALA A 44 -6.86 11.43 -14.26
CA ALA A 44 -5.99 12.47 -13.72
C ALA A 44 -5.47 13.40 -14.82
N ASP A 45 -5.09 12.86 -15.99
CA ASP A 45 -4.75 13.62 -17.18
C ASP A 45 -5.92 14.53 -17.62
N PHE A 46 -7.12 13.97 -17.63
CA PHE A 46 -8.34 14.73 -17.90
C PHE A 46 -8.53 15.89 -16.93
N ALA A 47 -8.34 15.64 -15.62
CA ALA A 47 -8.47 16.69 -14.61
C ALA A 47 -7.46 17.83 -14.82
N ILE A 48 -6.21 17.52 -15.16
CA ILE A 48 -5.19 18.51 -15.49
C ILE A 48 -5.69 19.43 -16.62
N THR A 49 -6.07 18.85 -17.75
CA THR A 49 -6.52 19.64 -18.91
C THR A 49 -7.82 20.38 -18.63
N HIS A 50 -8.75 19.78 -17.90
CA HIS A 50 -10.04 20.39 -17.56
C HIS A 50 -9.86 21.63 -16.67
N PHE A 51 -9.14 21.52 -15.55
CA PHE A 51 -9.00 22.65 -14.62
C PHE A 51 -8.10 23.76 -15.17
N THR A 52 -7.04 23.41 -15.91
CA THR A 52 -6.18 24.42 -16.53
C THR A 52 -6.91 25.21 -17.61
N SER A 53 -7.83 24.58 -18.38
CA SER A 53 -8.69 25.28 -19.35
C SER A 53 -9.66 26.27 -18.68
N LEU A 54 -10.00 26.04 -17.40
CA LEU A 54 -10.80 26.97 -16.59
C LEU A 54 -9.96 28.05 -15.89
N GLY A 55 -8.67 28.15 -16.19
CA GLY A 55 -7.74 29.10 -15.57
C GLY A 55 -7.40 28.77 -14.11
N LYS A 56 -7.67 27.54 -13.65
CA LYS A 56 -7.38 27.08 -12.29
C LYS A 56 -6.08 26.29 -12.24
N LYS A 57 -5.51 26.20 -11.04
CA LYS A 57 -4.28 25.44 -10.78
C LYS A 57 -4.58 24.05 -10.23
N VAL A 58 -3.66 23.13 -10.49
CA VAL A 58 -3.73 21.73 -10.06
C VAL A 58 -2.44 21.35 -9.33
N VAL A 59 -2.56 20.61 -8.26
CA VAL A 59 -1.43 19.96 -7.58
C VAL A 59 -1.49 18.46 -7.85
N TYR A 60 -0.37 17.89 -8.29
CA TYR A 60 -0.21 16.44 -8.49
C TYR A 60 0.82 15.91 -7.49
N THR A 61 0.38 15.07 -6.56
CA THR A 61 1.27 14.50 -5.54
C THR A 61 1.65 13.06 -5.86
N THR A 62 2.91 12.73 -5.56
CA THR A 62 3.44 11.38 -5.73
C THR A 62 4.14 10.89 -4.46
N PRO A 63 4.26 9.56 -4.25
CA PRO A 63 4.91 9.02 -3.06
C PRO A 63 6.44 9.16 -3.06
N ILE A 64 7.07 9.29 -4.20
CA ILE A 64 8.54 9.31 -4.33
C ILE A 64 9.01 10.32 -5.37
N LYS A 65 10.18 10.93 -5.12
CA LYS A 65 10.81 11.94 -5.99
C LYS A 65 10.98 11.46 -7.45
N ALA A 66 11.39 10.19 -7.64
CA ALA A 66 11.58 9.63 -8.97
C ALA A 66 10.29 9.66 -9.80
N LEU A 67 9.15 9.36 -9.18
CA LEU A 67 7.85 9.43 -9.85
C LEU A 67 7.44 10.89 -10.14
N SER A 68 7.75 11.84 -9.24
CA SER A 68 7.55 13.27 -9.50
C SER A 68 8.31 13.72 -10.73
N ASN A 69 9.60 13.37 -10.84
CA ASN A 69 10.43 13.70 -11.99
C ASN A 69 9.86 13.10 -13.28
N GLN A 70 9.52 11.81 -13.27
CA GLN A 70 8.94 11.15 -14.44
C GLN A 70 7.64 11.83 -14.89
N LYS A 71 6.73 12.11 -13.95
CA LYS A 71 5.45 12.77 -14.27
C LYS A 71 5.65 14.18 -14.80
N PHE A 72 6.63 14.89 -14.26
CA PHE A 72 6.99 16.22 -14.76
C PHE A 72 7.42 16.17 -16.23
N TYR A 73 8.34 15.26 -16.60
CA TYR A 73 8.78 15.10 -17.99
C TYR A 73 7.66 14.59 -18.90
N GLU A 74 6.93 13.57 -18.47
CA GLU A 74 5.82 12.97 -19.23
C GLU A 74 4.75 14.02 -19.57
N PHE A 75 4.30 14.78 -18.58
CA PHE A 75 3.24 15.77 -18.78
C PHE A 75 3.75 17.01 -19.54
N SER A 76 4.96 17.48 -19.28
CA SER A 76 5.54 18.61 -20.00
C SER A 76 5.70 18.33 -21.50
N GLN A 77 6.01 17.09 -21.88
CA GLN A 77 6.07 16.69 -23.29
C GLN A 77 4.69 16.49 -23.89
N LYS A 78 3.76 15.93 -23.13
CA LYS A 78 2.42 15.61 -23.60
C LYS A 78 1.53 16.85 -23.78
N TYR A 79 1.73 17.87 -22.95
CA TYR A 79 0.92 19.09 -22.90
C TYR A 79 1.78 20.34 -22.98
N PRO A 80 2.32 20.69 -24.17
CA PRO A 80 3.26 21.82 -24.33
C PRO A 80 2.63 23.18 -24.00
N ASP A 81 1.31 23.29 -24.10
CA ASP A 81 0.56 24.54 -23.83
C ASP A 81 0.26 24.76 -22.34
N ILE A 82 0.51 23.76 -21.48
CA ILE A 82 0.29 23.86 -20.05
C ILE A 82 1.64 24.02 -19.35
N SER A 83 1.73 25.01 -18.46
CA SER A 83 2.93 25.20 -17.66
C SER A 83 2.98 24.21 -16.51
N PHE A 84 4.09 23.44 -16.44
CA PHE A 84 4.36 22.49 -15.35
C PHE A 84 5.50 23.00 -14.47
N GLY A 85 5.39 22.72 -13.18
CA GLY A 85 6.43 22.94 -12.19
C GLY A 85 6.67 21.68 -11.37
N ILE A 86 7.85 21.56 -10.79
CA ILE A 86 8.19 20.45 -9.88
C ILE A 86 8.79 20.98 -8.59
N LEU A 87 8.28 20.46 -7.48
CA LEU A 87 8.74 20.77 -6.13
C LEU A 87 9.04 19.46 -5.37
N THR A 88 10.31 19.21 -5.13
CA THR A 88 10.78 18.10 -4.30
C THR A 88 11.78 18.63 -3.28
N GLY A 89 12.24 17.81 -2.34
CA GLY A 89 13.25 18.24 -1.37
C GLY A 89 14.53 18.80 -1.98
N ASP A 90 14.85 18.40 -3.22
CA ASP A 90 16.12 18.74 -3.88
C ASP A 90 15.92 19.65 -5.12
N ILE A 91 14.72 19.69 -5.68
CA ILE A 91 14.45 20.36 -6.97
C ILE A 91 13.28 21.33 -6.81
N LYS A 92 13.47 22.55 -7.29
CA LYS A 92 12.44 23.57 -7.38
C LYS A 92 12.49 24.23 -8.77
N ILE A 93 11.56 23.86 -9.64
CA ILE A 93 11.45 24.40 -11.00
C ILE A 93 10.04 24.94 -11.19
N ASN A 94 9.92 26.16 -11.68
CA ASN A 94 8.68 26.85 -12.02
C ASN A 94 7.56 26.74 -10.95
N PRO A 95 7.76 27.30 -9.76
CA PRO A 95 6.80 27.16 -8.63
C PRO A 95 5.48 27.92 -8.85
N GLN A 96 5.37 28.73 -9.91
CA GLN A 96 4.17 29.46 -10.28
C GLN A 96 3.34 28.77 -11.37
N ALA A 97 3.77 27.60 -11.83
CA ALA A 97 3.12 26.85 -12.90
C ALA A 97 1.63 26.58 -12.61
N GLN A 98 0.87 26.36 -13.69
CA GLN A 98 -0.54 25.96 -13.60
C GLN A 98 -0.69 24.58 -12.95
N VAL A 99 0.26 23.69 -13.18
CA VAL A 99 0.29 22.35 -12.59
C VAL A 99 1.59 22.17 -11.81
N LEU A 100 1.49 21.94 -10.50
CA LEU A 100 2.63 21.68 -9.63
C LEU A 100 2.69 20.20 -9.28
N ILE A 101 3.79 19.56 -9.65
CA ILE A 101 4.07 18.16 -9.30
C ILE A 101 4.98 18.16 -8.08
N MET A 102 4.62 17.41 -7.03
CA MET A 102 5.38 17.40 -5.78
C MET A 102 5.21 16.08 -5.01
N THR A 103 6.07 15.87 -4.02
CA THR A 103 5.84 14.78 -3.07
C THR A 103 4.77 15.17 -2.04
N ALA A 104 4.10 14.17 -1.46
CA ALA A 104 3.02 14.41 -0.50
C ALA A 104 3.48 15.21 0.73
N GLU A 105 4.74 15.03 1.17
CA GLU A 105 5.32 15.78 2.28
C GLU A 105 5.43 17.28 2.01
N ILE A 106 5.74 17.68 0.78
CA ILE A 106 5.81 19.10 0.41
C ILE A 106 4.42 19.73 0.50
N LEU A 107 3.40 19.04 0.00
CA LEU A 107 2.02 19.51 0.12
C LEU A 107 1.60 19.62 1.58
N LEU A 108 1.86 18.59 2.40
CA LEU A 108 1.52 18.59 3.82
C LEU A 108 2.14 19.79 4.55
N ASN A 109 3.44 20.02 4.38
CA ASN A 109 4.14 21.15 5.00
C ASN A 109 3.55 22.50 4.56
N THR A 110 3.12 22.60 3.32
CA THR A 110 2.47 23.81 2.79
C THR A 110 1.10 24.04 3.42
N LEU A 111 0.30 22.97 3.59
CA LEU A 111 -1.01 23.05 4.24
C LEU A 111 -0.91 23.46 5.72
N TYR A 112 0.06 22.94 6.45
CA TYR A 112 0.34 23.39 7.83
C TYR A 112 0.68 24.88 7.89
N SER A 113 1.51 25.36 6.96
CA SER A 113 1.86 26.79 6.90
C SER A 113 0.66 27.67 6.55
N TYR A 114 -0.26 27.17 5.72
CA TYR A 114 -1.49 27.87 5.34
C TYR A 114 -2.48 27.96 6.51
N ASP A 115 -2.66 26.89 7.27
CA ASP A 115 -3.57 26.86 8.43
C ASP A 115 -3.09 27.79 9.56
N SER A 116 -1.79 27.85 9.81
CA SER A 116 -1.20 28.73 10.83
C SER A 116 -1.36 30.23 10.50
N THR A 117 -1.38 30.62 9.21
CA THR A 117 -1.57 32.02 8.81
C THR A 117 -3.02 32.49 8.94
N ASN A 118 -4.00 31.60 8.84
CA ASN A 118 -5.41 31.93 8.99
C ASN A 118 -5.88 32.03 10.47
N THR A 119 -5.09 31.55 11.41
CA THR A 119 -5.41 31.57 12.86
C THR A 119 -4.87 32.80 13.59
N THR A 120 -3.92 33.54 13.04
CA THR A 120 -3.34 34.73 13.64
C THR A 120 -3.80 35.99 12.91
N THR A 121 -4.95 36.54 13.32
CA THR A 121 -5.28 37.95 13.14
C THR A 121 -4.49 38.73 14.22
N THR A 122 -3.23 39.07 13.98
CA THR A 122 -2.60 40.33 14.47
C THR A 122 -1.10 40.37 14.17
N THR A 123 -0.72 41.50 13.53
CA THR A 123 0.57 42.23 13.58
C THR A 123 1.86 41.52 13.15
N THR A 124 2.28 41.97 11.95
CA THR A 124 3.66 42.43 11.61
C THR A 124 4.83 41.81 12.39
N THR A 125 5.46 40.81 11.77
CA THR A 125 6.92 40.82 11.67
C THR A 125 7.36 40.01 10.47
N THR A 126 8.10 40.65 9.59
CA THR A 126 8.81 40.11 8.42
C THR A 126 9.81 39.05 8.86
N THR A 127 9.36 37.81 8.96
CA THR A 127 10.26 36.67 8.89
C THR A 127 10.06 36.06 7.51
N THR A 128 11.11 36.11 6.70
CA THR A 128 11.26 35.42 5.42
C THR A 128 11.22 33.91 5.65
N SER A 129 10.08 33.39 6.07
CA SER A 129 9.80 31.97 6.00
C SER A 129 9.70 31.62 4.51
N HIS A 130 10.55 30.74 4.05
CA HIS A 130 10.64 30.26 2.69
C HIS A 130 9.26 29.79 2.19
N LYS A 131 8.50 30.65 1.53
CA LYS A 131 7.30 30.29 0.80
C LYS A 131 7.73 29.37 -0.34
N HIS A 132 7.77 28.06 -0.08
CA HIS A 132 8.03 27.06 -1.11
C HIS A 132 6.94 27.07 -2.18
N PHE A 133 5.78 27.62 -1.86
CA PHE A 133 4.56 27.58 -2.63
C PHE A 133 4.09 29.03 -2.88
N GLN A 134 3.98 29.42 -4.13
CA GLN A 134 3.53 30.77 -4.53
C GLN A 134 2.12 30.73 -5.14
N MET A 135 1.23 29.91 -4.58
CA MET A 135 -0.14 29.75 -5.01
C MET A 135 -1.08 30.08 -3.86
N ASP A 136 -2.14 30.81 -4.13
CA ASP A 136 -3.23 30.95 -3.16
C ASP A 136 -4.11 29.69 -3.19
N ILE A 137 -4.02 28.90 -2.10
CA ILE A 137 -4.75 27.65 -1.97
C ILE A 137 -6.27 27.88 -2.02
N ALA A 138 -6.77 28.98 -1.45
CA ALA A 138 -8.20 29.22 -1.36
C ALA A 138 -8.84 29.60 -2.70
N THR A 139 -8.14 30.40 -3.52
CA THR A 139 -8.73 31.01 -4.73
C THR A 139 -8.24 30.37 -6.03
N GLU A 140 -6.99 29.93 -6.10
CA GLU A 140 -6.38 29.42 -7.32
C GLU A 140 -6.41 27.90 -7.45
N LEU A 141 -6.31 27.15 -6.34
CA LEU A 141 -6.24 25.68 -6.35
C LEU A 141 -7.63 25.07 -6.48
N ALA A 142 -7.90 24.40 -7.59
CA ALA A 142 -9.16 23.71 -7.80
C ALA A 142 -9.11 22.22 -7.40
N CYS A 143 -7.98 21.58 -7.65
CA CYS A 143 -7.87 20.12 -7.54
C CYS A 143 -6.51 19.68 -7.02
N VAL A 144 -6.53 18.66 -6.18
CA VAL A 144 -5.34 17.89 -5.75
C VAL A 144 -5.49 16.46 -6.27
N ILE A 145 -4.53 16.03 -7.09
CA ILE A 145 -4.42 14.64 -7.55
C ILE A 145 -3.42 13.93 -6.64
N MET A 146 -3.87 12.88 -5.96
CA MET A 146 -3.05 12.07 -5.07
C MET A 146 -2.77 10.71 -5.74
N ASP A 147 -1.56 10.56 -6.27
CA ASP A 147 -1.16 9.30 -6.90
C ASP A 147 -0.69 8.28 -5.86
N GLU A 148 -0.98 7.00 -6.14
CA GLU A 148 -0.64 5.85 -5.31
C GLU A 148 -1.10 6.01 -3.84
N VAL A 149 -2.37 6.39 -3.64
CA VAL A 149 -2.96 6.64 -2.30
C VAL A 149 -2.82 5.46 -1.33
N HIS A 150 -2.65 4.24 -1.84
CA HIS A 150 -2.39 3.06 -1.01
C HIS A 150 -1.09 3.13 -0.18
N TYR A 151 -0.22 4.13 -0.42
CA TYR A 151 0.89 4.48 0.45
C TYR A 151 0.49 4.93 1.86
N ILE A 152 -0.78 5.18 2.10
CA ILE A 152 -1.34 5.29 3.46
C ILE A 152 -0.95 4.11 4.36
N ASN A 153 -0.71 2.92 3.77
CA ASN A 153 -0.26 1.72 4.49
C ASN A 153 1.24 1.71 4.84
N ASP A 154 2.03 2.66 4.32
CA ASP A 154 3.47 2.74 4.64
C ASP A 154 3.67 3.01 6.14
N LYS A 155 4.55 2.21 6.78
CA LYS A 155 4.75 2.25 8.24
C LYS A 155 5.30 3.58 8.74
N GLU A 156 6.16 4.23 7.93
CA GLU A 156 6.87 5.45 8.32
C GLU A 156 6.15 6.69 7.81
N ARG A 157 5.67 6.66 6.57
CA ARG A 157 5.18 7.82 5.82
C ARG A 157 3.68 7.85 5.61
N GLY A 158 2.95 6.77 5.94
CA GLY A 158 1.50 6.66 5.66
C GLY A 158 0.66 7.77 6.27
N HIS A 159 1.03 8.29 7.44
CA HIS A 159 0.37 9.41 8.10
C HIS A 159 0.33 10.68 7.23
N VAL A 160 1.33 10.89 6.36
CA VAL A 160 1.40 12.08 5.48
C VAL A 160 0.18 12.19 4.56
N TRP A 161 -0.26 11.07 3.98
CA TRP A 161 -1.46 11.05 3.11
C TRP A 161 -2.72 11.35 3.91
N GLU A 162 -2.85 10.77 5.09
CA GLU A 162 -4.01 10.94 5.95
C GLU A 162 -4.11 12.40 6.43
N GLU A 163 -3.02 12.95 6.98
CA GLU A 163 -2.95 14.34 7.42
C GLU A 163 -3.20 15.33 6.26
N THR A 164 -2.65 15.05 5.07
CA THR A 164 -2.89 15.88 3.88
C THR A 164 -4.37 15.92 3.53
N ILE A 165 -5.05 14.76 3.49
CA ILE A 165 -6.48 14.69 3.19
C ILE A 165 -7.29 15.45 4.25
N MET A 166 -6.93 15.36 5.51
CA MET A 166 -7.63 16.04 6.61
C MET A 166 -7.44 17.56 6.56
N LEU A 167 -6.28 18.05 6.14
CA LEU A 167 -5.95 19.49 6.08
C LEU A 167 -6.42 20.18 4.80
N LEU A 168 -6.74 19.45 3.74
CA LEU A 168 -7.18 20.07 2.49
C LEU A 168 -8.52 20.78 2.68
N PRO A 169 -8.62 22.08 2.30
CA PRO A 169 -9.87 22.84 2.38
C PRO A 169 -11.03 22.17 1.66
N PRO A 170 -12.28 22.22 2.19
CA PRO A 170 -13.45 21.55 1.61
C PRO A 170 -13.76 21.88 0.15
N PRO A 171 -13.56 23.11 -0.36
CA PRO A 171 -13.83 23.44 -1.76
C PRO A 171 -12.92 22.70 -2.76
N ILE A 172 -11.72 22.30 -2.33
CA ILE A 172 -10.73 21.65 -3.19
C ILE A 172 -11.18 20.22 -3.50
N GLN A 173 -11.25 19.90 -4.78
CA GLN A 173 -11.55 18.55 -5.23
C GLN A 173 -10.33 17.64 -5.06
N ILE A 174 -10.54 16.41 -4.58
CA ILE A 174 -9.48 15.40 -4.47
C ILE A 174 -9.74 14.29 -5.47
N ILE A 175 -8.72 13.98 -6.26
CA ILE A 175 -8.71 12.84 -7.17
C ILE A 175 -7.64 11.87 -6.69
N MET A 176 -8.04 10.71 -6.23
CA MET A 176 -7.19 9.71 -5.60
C MET A 176 -7.00 8.52 -6.54
N LEU A 177 -5.75 8.21 -6.88
CA LEU A 177 -5.38 7.07 -7.70
C LEU A 177 -4.78 5.99 -6.82
N SER A 178 -5.28 4.77 -6.94
CA SER A 178 -4.81 3.64 -6.14
C SER A 178 -4.68 2.36 -6.97
N ALA A 179 -3.85 1.44 -6.50
CA ALA A 179 -3.96 0.05 -6.88
C ALA A 179 -5.31 -0.52 -6.38
N THR A 180 -5.64 -1.75 -6.73
CA THR A 180 -6.84 -2.43 -6.22
C THR A 180 -6.83 -2.49 -4.70
N LEU A 181 -7.94 -2.09 -4.09
CA LEU A 181 -8.15 -2.05 -2.64
C LEU A 181 -9.24 -3.04 -2.22
N ALA A 182 -9.07 -3.64 -1.04
CA ALA A 182 -10.15 -4.33 -0.37
C ALA A 182 -11.01 -3.30 0.39
N SER A 183 -12.31 -3.35 0.18
CA SER A 183 -13.29 -2.45 0.83
C SER A 183 -12.98 -0.95 0.66
N PRO A 184 -12.80 -0.46 -0.60
CA PRO A 184 -12.50 0.95 -0.86
C PRO A 184 -13.61 1.91 -0.40
N GLU A 185 -14.83 1.39 -0.18
CA GLU A 185 -16.00 2.14 0.29
C GLU A 185 -15.77 2.73 1.69
N LYS A 186 -15.04 2.03 2.57
CA LYS A 186 -14.71 2.54 3.91
C LYS A 186 -13.84 3.79 3.82
N PHE A 187 -12.84 3.75 2.96
CA PHE A 187 -11.96 4.89 2.73
C PHE A 187 -12.69 6.05 2.05
N ALA A 188 -13.53 5.76 1.05
CA ALA A 188 -14.37 6.75 0.40
C ALA A 188 -15.26 7.50 1.41
N ARG A 189 -15.99 6.78 2.26
CA ARG A 189 -16.81 7.36 3.33
C ARG A 189 -16.01 8.22 4.31
N TRP A 190 -14.80 7.80 4.65
CA TRP A 190 -13.93 8.61 5.49
C TRP A 190 -13.56 9.93 4.80
N CYS A 191 -13.22 9.91 3.51
CA CYS A 191 -12.93 11.13 2.74
C CYS A 191 -14.14 12.07 2.63
N GLU A 192 -15.36 11.55 2.49
CA GLU A 192 -16.60 12.35 2.44
C GLU A 192 -16.84 13.13 3.71
N THR A 193 -16.51 12.55 4.84
CA THR A 193 -16.82 13.08 6.16
C THR A 193 -15.64 13.81 6.81
N ARG A 194 -14.57 14.10 6.07
CA ARG A 194 -13.47 14.93 6.56
C ARG A 194 -14.00 16.35 6.88
N HIS A 195 -13.72 16.83 8.06
CA HIS A 195 -14.05 18.20 8.44
C HIS A 195 -12.75 18.99 8.60
N HIS A 196 -12.73 20.19 8.05
CA HIS A 196 -11.67 21.13 8.33
C HIS A 196 -12.03 21.89 9.63
N PRO A 197 -11.15 21.93 10.66
CA PRO A 197 -11.49 22.49 11.99
C PRO A 197 -11.80 23.99 11.96
N ASN A 198 -11.42 24.72 10.92
CA ASN A 198 -11.47 26.19 10.88
C ASN A 198 -12.58 26.78 9.99
N LEU A 199 -13.44 25.97 9.39
CA LEU A 199 -14.51 26.47 8.53
C LEU A 199 -15.89 26.23 9.15
N GLN A 200 -16.62 27.31 9.40
CA GLN A 200 -18.08 27.24 9.53
C GLN A 200 -18.61 26.76 8.17
N ILE A 201 -18.97 25.47 8.09
CA ILE A 201 -19.27 24.81 6.84
C ILE A 201 -20.72 25.13 6.47
N GLU A 202 -20.92 26.17 5.69
CA GLU A 202 -22.15 26.37 4.90
C GLU A 202 -22.11 25.60 3.56
N THR A 203 -20.94 25.08 3.15
CA THR A 203 -20.77 24.35 1.90
C THR A 203 -21.14 22.87 2.07
N PRO A 204 -21.96 22.30 1.17
CA PRO A 204 -22.29 20.88 1.21
C PRO A 204 -21.03 20.03 1.08
N LEU A 205 -20.93 18.96 1.87
CA LEU A 205 -19.84 17.99 1.79
C LEU A 205 -19.86 17.32 0.40
N LYS A 206 -18.68 17.22 -0.22
CA LYS A 206 -18.53 16.53 -1.50
C LYS A 206 -18.62 15.03 -1.32
N SER A 207 -19.35 14.35 -2.18
CA SER A 207 -19.38 12.88 -2.24
C SER A 207 -18.10 12.34 -2.91
N VAL A 208 -17.82 11.05 -2.72
CA VAL A 208 -16.70 10.38 -3.39
C VAL A 208 -17.24 9.43 -4.49
N TYR A 209 -16.90 9.73 -5.73
CA TYR A 209 -17.15 8.84 -6.86
C TYR A 209 -16.13 7.69 -6.84
N LEU A 210 -16.58 6.51 -6.46
CA LEU A 210 -15.75 5.31 -6.40
C LEU A 210 -15.71 4.62 -7.76
N ALA A 211 -14.66 4.85 -8.52
CA ALA A 211 -14.42 4.27 -9.84
C ALA A 211 -13.50 3.04 -9.72
N SER A 212 -14.08 1.86 -9.60
CA SER A 212 -13.35 0.62 -9.37
C SER A 212 -13.27 -0.25 -10.63
N GLU A 213 -12.09 -0.84 -10.85
CA GLU A 213 -11.85 -1.90 -11.84
C GLU A 213 -11.08 -3.03 -11.18
N THR A 214 -11.58 -4.23 -11.30
CA THR A 214 -10.94 -5.42 -10.72
C THR A 214 -10.20 -6.26 -11.75
N HIS A 215 -10.60 -6.14 -13.02
CA HIS A 215 -10.04 -6.95 -14.10
C HIS A 215 -8.81 -6.26 -14.71
N ARG A 216 -7.79 -7.05 -14.91
CA ARG A 216 -6.58 -6.60 -15.58
C ARG A 216 -6.75 -6.70 -17.09
N SER A 217 -6.39 -5.62 -17.83
CA SER A 217 -6.49 -5.58 -19.31
C SER A 217 -5.63 -6.64 -20.00
N VAL A 218 -4.45 -6.94 -19.45
CA VAL A 218 -3.56 -8.01 -19.95
C VAL A 218 -3.41 -9.02 -18.82
N PRO A 219 -4.06 -10.19 -18.87
CA PRO A 219 -3.99 -11.20 -17.83
C PRO A 219 -2.57 -11.76 -17.67
N LEU A 220 -2.23 -12.26 -16.48
CA LEU A 220 -0.90 -12.79 -16.16
C LEU A 220 -0.92 -14.32 -16.13
N THR A 221 0.08 -14.92 -16.75
CA THR A 221 0.39 -16.34 -16.57
C THR A 221 1.69 -16.48 -15.79
N HIS A 222 1.65 -17.25 -14.71
CA HIS A 222 2.79 -17.49 -13.85
C HIS A 222 3.40 -18.85 -14.15
N TYR A 223 4.71 -18.83 -14.39
CA TYR A 223 5.47 -20.02 -14.77
C TYR A 223 6.52 -20.33 -13.71
N SER A 224 6.79 -21.61 -13.51
CA SER A 224 8.00 -22.11 -12.87
C SER A 224 9.04 -22.42 -13.94
N PHE A 225 10.27 -22.01 -13.71
CA PHE A 225 11.43 -22.36 -14.53
C PHE A 225 12.46 -23.06 -13.67
N ILE A 226 12.87 -24.25 -14.10
CA ILE A 226 13.86 -25.08 -13.44
C ILE A 226 14.91 -25.51 -14.46
N THR A 227 16.17 -25.49 -14.05
CA THR A 227 17.29 -25.99 -14.83
C THR A 227 18.22 -26.82 -13.98
N PHE A 228 18.97 -27.70 -14.62
CA PHE A 228 20.06 -28.45 -14.00
C PHE A 228 21.29 -28.45 -14.91
N THR A 229 22.43 -28.75 -14.33
CA THR A 229 23.64 -29.02 -15.09
C THR A 229 23.64 -30.49 -15.57
N ASN A 230 24.39 -30.80 -16.64
CA ASN A 230 24.48 -32.15 -17.15
C ASN A 230 25.03 -33.18 -16.14
N SER A 231 25.62 -32.72 -15.04
CA SER A 231 26.10 -33.59 -13.94
C SER A 231 24.96 -34.36 -13.25
N ILE A 232 23.71 -33.88 -13.30
CA ILE A 232 22.57 -34.55 -12.67
C ILE A 232 22.34 -35.94 -13.27
N PHE A 233 22.50 -36.08 -14.62
CA PHE A 233 22.31 -37.35 -15.30
C PHE A 233 23.38 -38.39 -14.95
N LYS A 234 24.51 -37.97 -14.38
CA LYS A 234 25.53 -38.88 -13.81
C LYS A 234 25.17 -39.32 -12.40
N LYS A 235 24.47 -38.47 -11.63
CA LYS A 235 24.05 -38.75 -10.24
C LYS A 235 22.83 -39.69 -10.21
N ILE A 236 21.86 -39.50 -11.10
CA ILE A 236 20.60 -40.24 -11.13
C ILE A 236 20.75 -41.38 -12.17
N LYS A 237 20.68 -42.62 -11.70
CA LYS A 237 20.80 -43.80 -12.56
C LYS A 237 19.48 -44.27 -13.16
N ASP A 238 18.35 -43.88 -12.57
CA ASP A 238 17.00 -44.26 -13.00
C ASP A 238 16.65 -43.55 -14.32
N LYS A 239 16.43 -44.33 -15.37
CA LYS A 239 16.10 -43.82 -16.69
C LYS A 239 14.74 -43.12 -16.76
N ALA A 240 13.76 -43.54 -15.95
CA ALA A 240 12.45 -42.91 -15.93
C ALA A 240 12.55 -41.50 -15.30
N ILE A 241 13.29 -41.35 -14.22
CA ILE A 241 13.57 -40.04 -13.59
C ILE A 241 14.39 -39.16 -14.54
N GLN A 242 15.40 -39.70 -15.20
CA GLN A 242 16.18 -38.94 -16.21
C GLN A 242 15.28 -38.39 -17.33
N ALA A 243 14.36 -39.21 -17.84
CA ALA A 243 13.40 -38.78 -18.85
C ALA A 243 12.44 -37.69 -18.34
N GLU A 244 11.95 -37.80 -17.11
CA GLU A 244 11.11 -36.80 -16.46
C GLU A 244 11.87 -35.48 -16.31
N ILE A 245 13.13 -35.52 -15.86
CA ILE A 245 13.99 -34.35 -15.73
C ILE A 245 14.20 -33.71 -17.11
N HIS A 246 14.57 -34.47 -18.09
CA HIS A 246 14.85 -33.97 -19.46
C HIS A 246 13.61 -33.30 -20.09
N ALA A 247 12.42 -33.82 -19.82
CA ALA A 247 11.16 -33.25 -20.30
C ALA A 247 10.77 -31.95 -19.58
N THR A 248 11.35 -31.69 -18.39
CA THR A 248 10.92 -30.58 -17.52
C THR A 248 11.90 -29.41 -17.49
N ILE A 249 13.21 -29.64 -17.56
CA ILE A 249 14.22 -28.62 -17.44
C ILE A 249 14.28 -27.69 -18.65
N ASN A 250 14.77 -26.46 -18.41
CA ASN A 250 14.96 -25.40 -19.42
C ASN A 250 13.68 -25.02 -20.18
N ARG A 251 12.52 -25.35 -19.63
CA ARG A 251 11.20 -24.98 -20.16
C ARG A 251 10.31 -24.52 -19.02
N PRO A 252 9.65 -23.36 -19.15
CA PRO A 252 8.69 -22.91 -18.15
C PRO A 252 7.42 -23.75 -18.22
N PHE A 253 6.85 -24.07 -17.07
CA PHE A 253 5.55 -24.73 -16.97
C PHE A 253 4.62 -23.93 -16.06
N VAL A 254 3.33 -23.93 -16.38
CA VAL A 254 2.34 -23.04 -15.77
C VAL A 254 2.09 -23.43 -14.31
N ILE A 255 2.29 -22.50 -13.40
CA ILE A 255 1.91 -22.60 -11.98
C ILE A 255 0.55 -21.98 -11.73
N GLN A 256 0.26 -20.85 -12.40
CA GLN A 256 -1.06 -20.23 -12.36
C GLN A 256 -1.42 -19.73 -13.76
N SER A 257 -2.60 -20.12 -14.21
CA SER A 257 -3.10 -19.75 -15.54
C SER A 257 -3.51 -18.27 -15.60
N ALA A 258 -3.68 -17.75 -16.83
CA ALA A 258 -4.22 -16.42 -17.09
C ALA A 258 -5.63 -16.19 -16.49
N LYS A 259 -6.36 -17.25 -16.19
CA LYS A 259 -7.67 -17.23 -15.52
C LYS A 259 -7.56 -17.19 -13.98
N GLY A 260 -6.35 -17.22 -13.43
CA GLY A 260 -6.11 -17.25 -11.99
C GLY A 260 -6.17 -18.66 -11.36
N GLU A 261 -6.26 -19.71 -12.16
CA GLU A 261 -6.32 -21.09 -11.66
C GLU A 261 -4.91 -21.58 -11.30
N PHE A 262 -4.72 -21.94 -10.03
CA PHE A 262 -3.45 -22.46 -9.52
C PHE A 262 -3.32 -23.95 -9.79
N ASN A 263 -2.17 -24.37 -10.35
CA ASN A 263 -1.88 -25.75 -10.71
C ASN A 263 -1.09 -26.44 -9.59
N GLU A 264 -1.78 -27.07 -8.64
CA GLU A 264 -1.15 -27.80 -7.53
C GLU A 264 -0.26 -28.96 -8.00
N PRO A 265 -0.64 -29.81 -8.97
CA PRO A 265 0.24 -30.84 -9.52
C PRO A 265 1.59 -30.29 -10.00
N HIS A 266 1.58 -29.15 -10.69
CA HIS A 266 2.81 -28.51 -11.14
C HIS A 266 3.66 -27.96 -9.98
N TYR A 267 3.03 -27.45 -8.91
CA TYR A 267 3.75 -27.05 -7.71
C TYR A 267 4.47 -28.25 -7.06
N PHE A 268 3.81 -29.38 -6.90
CA PHE A 268 4.43 -30.59 -6.34
C PHE A 268 5.50 -31.15 -7.27
N LYS A 269 5.29 -31.12 -8.58
CA LYS A 269 6.31 -31.47 -9.58
C LYS A 269 7.55 -30.57 -9.43
N MET A 270 7.36 -29.26 -9.33
CA MET A 270 8.43 -28.29 -9.07
C MET A 270 9.23 -28.66 -7.82
N LYS A 271 8.53 -28.92 -6.71
CA LYS A 271 9.15 -29.24 -5.42
C LYS A 271 9.96 -30.53 -5.50
N LYS A 272 9.40 -31.58 -6.08
CA LYS A 272 10.09 -32.85 -6.33
C LYS A 272 11.35 -32.68 -7.18
N MET A 273 11.28 -31.87 -8.24
CA MET A 273 12.44 -31.61 -9.11
C MET A 273 13.57 -30.93 -8.35
N LEU A 274 13.26 -29.92 -7.52
CA LEU A 274 14.28 -29.19 -6.74
C LEU A 274 15.02 -30.07 -5.72
N GLU A 275 14.43 -31.18 -5.28
CA GLU A 275 15.06 -32.14 -4.36
C GLU A 275 16.22 -32.91 -5.02
N TYR A 276 16.22 -33.07 -6.36
CA TYR A 276 17.27 -33.80 -7.05
C TYR A 276 18.63 -33.08 -7.09
N ASP A 277 18.63 -31.75 -7.18
CA ASP A 277 19.85 -30.94 -7.10
C ASP A 277 19.52 -29.55 -6.52
N PRO A 278 19.62 -29.37 -5.20
CA PRO A 278 19.21 -28.15 -4.53
C PRO A 278 20.16 -26.97 -4.77
N TYR A 279 21.36 -27.20 -5.32
CA TYR A 279 22.40 -26.18 -5.44
C TYR A 279 22.86 -25.99 -6.88
N ILE A 280 22.15 -25.17 -7.63
CA ILE A 280 22.54 -24.76 -8.98
C ILE A 280 23.15 -23.36 -8.94
N LYS A 281 24.28 -23.16 -9.63
CA LYS A 281 24.93 -21.84 -9.74
C LYS A 281 23.97 -20.84 -10.39
N ARG A 282 23.80 -19.68 -9.76
CA ARG A 282 22.91 -18.61 -10.25
C ARG A 282 23.21 -18.22 -11.70
N GLN A 283 24.47 -18.09 -12.06
CA GLN A 283 24.91 -17.79 -13.42
C GLN A 283 24.32 -18.78 -14.44
N HIS A 284 24.33 -20.09 -14.13
CA HIS A 284 23.74 -21.09 -15.02
C HIS A 284 22.23 -20.88 -15.19
N VAL A 285 21.51 -20.65 -14.10
CA VAL A 285 20.06 -20.40 -14.12
C VAL A 285 19.72 -19.18 -14.97
N LEU A 286 20.43 -18.05 -14.73
CA LEU A 286 20.20 -16.81 -15.47
C LEU A 286 20.47 -16.96 -16.96
N ASN A 287 21.54 -17.65 -17.36
CA ASN A 287 21.84 -17.85 -18.77
C ASN A 287 20.84 -18.80 -19.45
N GLN A 288 20.37 -19.86 -18.77
CA GLN A 288 19.38 -20.77 -19.35
C GLN A 288 18.03 -20.08 -19.55
N VAL A 289 17.55 -19.28 -18.56
CA VAL A 289 16.31 -18.53 -18.75
C VAL A 289 16.44 -17.43 -19.80
N SER A 290 17.59 -16.74 -19.86
CA SER A 290 17.85 -15.71 -20.88
C SER A 290 17.84 -16.30 -22.28
N LYS A 291 18.49 -17.45 -22.46
CA LYS A 291 18.46 -18.20 -23.73
C LYS A 291 17.04 -18.57 -24.12
N TYR A 292 16.26 -19.14 -23.19
CA TYR A 292 14.86 -19.47 -23.43
C TYR A 292 14.03 -18.25 -23.83
N MET A 293 14.22 -17.10 -23.16
CA MET A 293 13.47 -15.87 -23.46
C MET A 293 13.80 -15.31 -24.85
N VAL A 294 15.06 -15.42 -25.29
CA VAL A 294 15.46 -15.02 -26.66
C VAL A 294 14.79 -15.94 -27.69
N GLU A 295 14.90 -17.27 -27.51
CA GLU A 295 14.38 -18.27 -28.45
C GLU A 295 12.85 -18.25 -28.61
N ASN A 296 12.13 -17.75 -27.57
CA ASN A 296 10.66 -17.74 -27.54
C ASN A 296 10.07 -16.33 -27.59
N ASP A 297 10.83 -15.33 -28.03
CA ASP A 297 10.39 -13.94 -28.16
C ASP A 297 9.70 -13.41 -26.88
N MET A 298 10.29 -13.66 -25.71
CA MET A 298 9.77 -13.20 -24.41
C MET A 298 10.41 -11.89 -23.92
N LEU A 299 11.25 -11.26 -24.71
CA LEU A 299 11.88 -9.96 -24.42
C LEU A 299 11.01 -8.78 -24.91
N PRO A 300 11.10 -7.60 -24.31
CA PRO A 300 11.96 -7.23 -23.17
C PRO A 300 11.46 -7.84 -21.85
N ALA A 301 12.43 -8.10 -20.96
CA ALA A 301 12.17 -8.68 -19.65
C ALA A 301 12.70 -7.83 -18.51
N LEU A 302 11.97 -7.82 -17.39
CA LEU A 302 12.34 -7.19 -16.13
C LEU A 302 12.62 -8.28 -15.09
N CYS A 303 13.85 -8.32 -14.57
CA CYS A 303 14.28 -9.30 -13.58
C CYS A 303 14.38 -8.64 -12.19
N PHE A 304 13.52 -9.03 -11.27
CA PHE A 304 13.55 -8.55 -9.89
C PHE A 304 14.57 -9.30 -9.04
N VAL A 305 15.49 -8.52 -8.44
CA VAL A 305 16.51 -9.00 -7.50
C VAL A 305 16.50 -8.12 -6.26
N LEU A 306 16.21 -8.68 -5.09
CA LEU A 306 15.91 -7.93 -3.87
C LEU A 306 17.15 -7.33 -3.16
N SER A 307 18.36 -7.72 -3.57
CA SER A 307 19.60 -7.21 -3.02
C SER A 307 20.39 -6.45 -4.08
N ARG A 308 20.73 -5.17 -3.82
CA ARG A 308 21.51 -4.32 -4.73
C ARG A 308 22.82 -5.01 -5.17
N LYS A 309 23.61 -5.52 -4.21
CA LYS A 309 24.85 -6.23 -4.47
C LYS A 309 24.67 -7.50 -5.31
N SER A 310 23.56 -8.24 -5.09
CA SER A 310 23.23 -9.42 -5.87
C SER A 310 22.75 -9.03 -7.27
N LEU A 311 22.02 -7.92 -7.40
CA LEU A 311 21.50 -7.41 -8.66
C LEU A 311 22.64 -7.09 -9.64
N GLU A 312 23.65 -6.33 -9.22
CA GLU A 312 24.80 -5.99 -10.04
C GLU A 312 25.54 -7.26 -10.51
N LYS A 313 25.75 -8.23 -9.59
CA LYS A 313 26.34 -9.52 -9.93
C LYS A 313 25.49 -10.30 -10.94
N CYS A 314 24.17 -10.32 -10.77
CA CYS A 314 23.25 -10.99 -11.71
C CYS A 314 23.40 -10.42 -13.13
N ALA A 315 23.45 -9.10 -13.27
CA ALA A 315 23.60 -8.45 -14.57
C ALA A 315 24.93 -8.84 -15.28
N HIS A 316 26.02 -8.88 -14.53
CA HIS A 316 27.34 -9.28 -15.07
C HIS A 316 27.46 -10.79 -15.33
N GLU A 317 26.67 -11.63 -14.66
CA GLU A 317 26.68 -13.10 -14.85
C GLU A 317 25.96 -13.56 -16.14
N VAL A 318 25.15 -12.68 -16.75
CA VAL A 318 24.49 -12.98 -18.03
C VAL A 318 25.50 -12.86 -19.16
N THR A 319 25.79 -13.99 -19.80
CA THR A 319 26.68 -14.11 -20.96
C THR A 319 25.94 -14.44 -22.26
N THR A 320 24.64 -14.74 -22.13
CA THR A 320 23.77 -15.02 -23.29
C THR A 320 23.66 -13.78 -24.17
N VAL A 321 23.80 -13.95 -25.48
CA VAL A 321 23.60 -12.88 -26.47
C VAL A 321 22.12 -12.55 -26.53
N LEU A 322 21.78 -11.29 -26.26
CA LEU A 322 20.40 -10.77 -26.25
C LEU A 322 20.05 -9.94 -27.47
N LEU A 323 21.06 -9.51 -28.22
CA LEU A 323 20.93 -8.71 -29.44
C LEU A 323 21.31 -9.57 -30.65
N GLU A 324 20.80 -9.19 -31.81
CA GLU A 324 21.20 -9.81 -33.08
C GLU A 324 22.65 -9.44 -33.42
N ASP A 325 23.35 -10.31 -34.15
CA ASP A 325 24.79 -10.15 -34.44
C ASP A 325 25.12 -8.88 -35.22
N ASP A 326 24.19 -8.40 -36.05
CA ASP A 326 24.31 -7.18 -36.85
C ASP A 326 23.67 -5.93 -36.21
N SER A 327 23.27 -6.05 -34.95
CA SER A 327 22.58 -4.97 -34.22
C SER A 327 23.42 -3.72 -34.09
N LYS A 328 22.85 -2.59 -34.49
CA LYS A 328 23.46 -1.25 -34.28
C LYS A 328 23.26 -0.70 -32.87
N VAL A 329 22.53 -1.44 -32.00
CA VAL A 329 22.18 -1.00 -30.65
C VAL A 329 23.42 -0.60 -29.83
N PRO A 330 24.52 -1.35 -29.79
CA PRO A 330 25.69 -0.94 -29.01
C PRO A 330 26.22 0.44 -29.36
N TYR A 331 26.29 0.75 -30.65
CA TYR A 331 26.75 2.07 -31.14
C TYR A 331 25.76 3.18 -30.77
N ILE A 332 24.46 2.94 -31.00
CA ILE A 332 23.39 3.90 -30.72
C ILE A 332 23.34 4.22 -29.24
N VAL A 333 23.42 3.20 -28.39
CA VAL A 333 23.39 3.36 -26.93
C VAL A 333 24.54 4.20 -26.43
N ARG A 334 25.76 3.94 -26.89
CA ARG A 334 26.93 4.75 -26.52
C ARG A 334 26.75 6.21 -26.92
N HIS A 335 26.32 6.46 -28.14
CA HIS A 335 26.09 7.81 -28.64
C HIS A 335 24.98 8.55 -27.86
N GLU A 336 23.86 7.89 -27.59
CA GLU A 336 22.74 8.46 -26.82
C GLU A 336 23.17 8.80 -25.38
N CYS A 337 23.91 7.91 -24.71
CA CYS A 337 24.44 8.17 -23.38
C CYS A 337 25.36 9.38 -23.34
N GLU A 338 26.27 9.51 -24.32
CA GLU A 338 27.14 10.67 -24.42
C GLU A 338 26.35 11.95 -24.68
N GLN A 339 25.33 11.94 -25.54
CA GLN A 339 24.48 13.09 -25.81
C GLN A 339 23.70 13.56 -24.58
N ILE A 340 23.25 12.63 -23.75
CA ILE A 340 22.57 12.95 -22.48
C ILE A 340 23.55 13.65 -21.53
N LEU A 341 24.76 13.09 -21.35
CA LEU A 341 25.75 13.65 -20.45
C LEU A 341 26.26 15.02 -20.92
N ARG A 342 26.45 15.24 -22.24
CA ARG A 342 26.93 16.52 -22.81
C ARG A 342 26.03 17.71 -22.49
N LYS A 343 24.78 17.48 -22.07
CA LYS A 343 23.89 18.54 -21.58
C LYS A 343 24.25 19.04 -20.18
N LEU A 344 25.12 18.34 -19.47
CA LEU A 344 25.58 18.71 -18.13
C LEU A 344 26.87 19.54 -18.19
N PRO A 345 27.03 20.54 -17.30
CA PRO A 345 28.23 21.36 -17.27
C PRO A 345 29.51 20.57 -17.03
N ASN A 346 29.46 19.50 -16.22
CA ASN A 346 30.60 18.67 -15.83
C ASN A 346 30.62 17.31 -16.54
N TYR A 347 30.14 17.22 -17.78
CA TYR A 347 29.97 15.94 -18.48
C TYR A 347 31.26 15.11 -18.60
N LYS A 348 32.44 15.75 -18.68
CA LYS A 348 33.74 15.05 -18.78
C LYS A 348 34.03 14.20 -17.55
N GLU A 349 33.71 14.70 -16.36
CA GLU A 349 33.88 13.97 -15.11
C GLU A 349 33.02 12.70 -15.09
N TYR A 350 31.78 12.78 -15.58
CA TYR A 350 30.89 11.61 -15.68
C TYR A 350 31.39 10.57 -16.68
N LEU A 351 32.01 10.97 -17.77
CA LEU A 351 32.57 10.04 -18.76
C LEU A 351 33.77 9.23 -18.22
N GLU A 352 34.48 9.75 -17.21
CA GLU A 352 35.63 9.09 -16.61
C GLU A 352 35.25 8.14 -15.44
N LEU A 353 33.98 8.16 -15.00
CA LEU A 353 33.54 7.35 -13.87
C LEU A 353 33.55 5.85 -14.20
N PRO A 354 34.10 5.01 -13.32
CA PRO A 354 34.06 3.55 -13.46
C PRO A 354 32.64 3.00 -13.56
N GLU A 355 31.68 3.60 -12.82
CA GLU A 355 30.27 3.24 -12.82
C GLU A 355 29.62 3.48 -14.19
N TYR A 356 29.99 4.58 -14.86
CA TYR A 356 29.54 4.86 -16.22
C TYR A 356 30.05 3.81 -17.19
N HIS A 357 31.36 3.51 -17.16
CA HIS A 357 31.94 2.49 -18.03
C HIS A 357 31.33 1.11 -17.82
N SER A 358 31.16 0.71 -16.57
CA SER A 358 30.50 -0.57 -16.22
C SER A 358 29.08 -0.63 -16.77
N MET A 359 28.33 0.48 -16.65
CA MET A 359 26.96 0.55 -17.16
C MET A 359 26.91 0.49 -18.68
N ILE A 360 27.79 1.22 -19.40
CA ILE A 360 27.86 1.17 -20.87
C ILE A 360 28.14 -0.25 -21.37
N GLN A 361 29.07 -0.97 -20.73
CA GLN A 361 29.38 -2.37 -21.08
C GLN A 361 28.16 -3.29 -20.98
N LEU A 362 27.27 -3.05 -20.00
CA LEU A 362 26.01 -3.81 -19.87
C LEU A 362 24.99 -3.38 -20.93
N LEU A 363 24.84 -2.07 -21.12
CA LEU A 363 23.89 -1.50 -22.07
C LEU A 363 24.18 -1.92 -23.52
N GLU A 364 25.45 -2.01 -23.89
CA GLU A 364 25.89 -2.51 -25.21
C GLU A 364 25.50 -3.98 -25.46
N LYS A 365 25.26 -4.77 -24.38
CA LYS A 365 24.71 -6.13 -24.45
C LYS A 365 23.18 -6.18 -24.41
N GLY A 366 22.52 -5.02 -24.34
CA GLY A 366 21.07 -4.94 -24.12
C GLY A 366 20.64 -5.23 -22.69
N ILE A 367 21.59 -5.17 -21.71
CA ILE A 367 21.35 -5.39 -20.29
C ILE A 367 21.45 -4.04 -19.55
N ALA A 368 20.62 -3.85 -18.53
CA ALA A 368 20.72 -2.70 -17.65
C ALA A 368 20.48 -3.05 -16.19
N ILE A 369 20.90 -2.16 -15.29
CA ILE A 369 20.65 -2.23 -13.86
C ILE A 369 19.93 -0.97 -13.37
N HIS A 370 18.97 -1.15 -12.45
CA HIS A 370 18.24 -0.04 -11.87
C HIS A 370 17.97 -0.28 -10.38
N HIS A 371 18.60 0.51 -9.52
CA HIS A 371 18.36 0.51 -8.07
C HIS A 371 18.79 1.84 -7.44
N ALA A 372 18.35 2.12 -6.23
CA ALA A 372 18.59 3.40 -5.55
C ALA A 372 20.09 3.72 -5.27
N GLY A 373 20.99 2.74 -5.41
CA GLY A 373 22.45 2.95 -5.29
C GLY A 373 23.12 3.45 -6.58
N VAL A 374 22.44 3.36 -7.73
CA VAL A 374 22.93 3.92 -9.01
C VAL A 374 22.73 5.43 -9.00
N MET A 375 23.70 6.17 -9.51
CA MET A 375 23.64 7.64 -9.61
C MET A 375 22.37 8.08 -10.34
N PRO A 376 21.70 9.16 -9.91
CA PRO A 376 20.43 9.61 -10.49
C PRO A 376 20.47 9.78 -11.99
N ILE A 377 21.52 10.42 -12.52
CA ILE A 377 21.67 10.66 -13.97
C ILE A 377 21.80 9.34 -14.75
N LEU A 378 22.53 8.37 -14.21
CA LEU A 378 22.69 7.07 -14.85
C LEU A 378 21.39 6.26 -14.83
N ARG A 379 20.57 6.41 -13.79
CA ARG A 379 19.23 5.81 -13.73
C ARG A 379 18.32 6.42 -14.78
N GLU A 380 18.32 7.73 -14.92
CA GLU A 380 17.54 8.44 -15.93
C GLU A 380 17.93 7.99 -17.35
N MET A 381 19.23 7.81 -17.62
CA MET A 381 19.71 7.25 -18.89
C MET A 381 19.14 5.84 -19.15
N VAL A 382 19.16 4.97 -18.15
CA VAL A 382 18.58 3.62 -18.26
C VAL A 382 17.09 3.71 -18.56
N GLU A 383 16.35 4.58 -17.87
CA GLU A 383 14.91 4.78 -18.08
C GLU A 383 14.60 5.25 -19.50
N LEU A 384 15.35 6.23 -20.03
CA LEU A 384 15.20 6.72 -21.38
C LEU A 384 15.51 5.64 -22.44
N LEU A 385 16.60 4.89 -22.26
CA LEU A 385 16.99 3.83 -23.19
C LEU A 385 16.01 2.65 -23.16
N TYR A 386 15.45 2.36 -21.99
CA TYR A 386 14.40 1.34 -21.84
C TYR A 386 13.12 1.75 -22.59
N ALA A 387 12.70 3.00 -22.45
CA ALA A 387 11.55 3.56 -23.16
C ALA A 387 11.74 3.52 -24.69
N LYS A 388 12.98 3.72 -25.17
CA LYS A 388 13.35 3.62 -26.58
C LYS A 388 13.48 2.14 -27.08
N GLY A 389 13.38 1.14 -26.19
CA GLY A 389 13.42 -0.28 -26.56
C GLY A 389 14.82 -0.88 -26.77
N TYR A 390 15.88 -0.15 -26.43
CA TYR A 390 17.27 -0.64 -26.57
C TYR A 390 17.68 -1.66 -25.49
N ILE A 391 16.98 -1.67 -24.35
CA ILE A 391 17.24 -2.61 -23.27
C ILE A 391 16.33 -3.83 -23.41
N LYS A 392 16.95 -5.01 -23.48
CA LYS A 392 16.25 -6.30 -23.59
C LYS A 392 16.02 -6.96 -22.24
N LEU A 393 16.98 -6.81 -21.31
CA LEU A 393 16.89 -7.39 -19.96
C LEU A 393 17.30 -6.33 -18.92
N LEU A 394 16.35 -5.94 -18.09
CA LEU A 394 16.57 -4.98 -17.01
C LEU A 394 16.56 -5.69 -15.66
N PHE A 395 17.63 -5.55 -14.88
CA PHE A 395 17.69 -5.99 -13.49
C PHE A 395 17.31 -4.84 -12.57
N ALA A 396 16.30 -5.04 -11.72
CA ALA A 396 15.82 -3.98 -10.83
C ALA A 396 15.47 -4.50 -9.43
N THR A 397 15.51 -3.59 -8.45
CA THR A 397 14.95 -3.83 -7.11
C THR A 397 13.45 -3.54 -7.10
N GLU A 398 12.75 -3.91 -6.03
CA GLU A 398 11.30 -3.69 -5.89
C GLU A 398 10.87 -2.22 -6.07
N THR A 399 11.75 -1.26 -5.74
CA THR A 399 11.48 0.18 -5.91
C THR A 399 11.17 0.57 -7.35
N PHE A 400 11.65 -0.19 -8.32
CA PHE A 400 11.31 -0.01 -9.74
C PHE A 400 9.84 -0.31 -10.04
N SER A 401 9.20 -1.14 -9.24
CA SER A 401 7.77 -1.46 -9.43
C SER A 401 6.85 -0.28 -9.08
N ILE A 402 7.37 0.71 -8.36
CA ILE A 402 6.61 1.83 -7.83
C ILE A 402 6.64 2.98 -8.84
N GLY A 403 5.50 3.23 -9.45
CA GLY A 403 5.25 4.46 -10.23
C GLY A 403 5.86 4.57 -11.63
N LEU A 404 6.95 3.89 -11.95
CA LEU A 404 7.55 3.97 -13.29
C LEU A 404 6.66 3.26 -14.32
N ASN A 405 6.25 3.98 -15.36
CA ASN A 405 5.41 3.43 -16.44
C ASN A 405 6.28 2.77 -17.51
N MET A 406 6.90 1.64 -17.16
CA MET A 406 7.75 0.86 -18.05
C MET A 406 7.24 -0.58 -18.13
N PRO A 407 6.15 -0.83 -18.86
CA PRO A 407 5.60 -2.17 -19.01
C PRO A 407 6.55 -3.02 -19.87
N THR A 408 6.69 -4.27 -19.47
CA THR A 408 7.55 -5.24 -20.13
C THR A 408 6.74 -6.46 -20.57
N LYS A 409 7.24 -7.25 -21.52
CA LYS A 409 6.57 -8.48 -21.96
C LYS A 409 6.63 -9.55 -20.88
N THR A 410 7.79 -9.65 -20.20
CA THR A 410 8.06 -10.69 -19.20
C THR A 410 8.62 -10.08 -17.92
N VAL A 411 8.16 -10.59 -16.78
CA VAL A 411 8.75 -10.34 -15.47
C VAL A 411 9.36 -11.61 -14.93
N VAL A 412 10.58 -11.52 -14.40
CA VAL A 412 11.32 -12.65 -13.84
C VAL A 412 11.60 -12.39 -12.36
N PHE A 413 11.33 -13.37 -11.50
CA PHE A 413 11.64 -13.32 -10.08
C PHE A 413 12.80 -14.28 -9.77
N THR A 414 13.83 -13.74 -9.11
CA THR A 414 14.97 -14.55 -8.61
C THR A 414 14.75 -15.04 -7.19
N ASP A 415 13.84 -14.44 -6.45
CA ASP A 415 13.41 -14.84 -5.10
C ASP A 415 11.99 -14.31 -4.85
N CYS A 416 11.28 -14.95 -3.93
CA CYS A 416 9.97 -14.48 -3.43
C CYS A 416 10.02 -14.09 -1.95
N ASN A 417 11.20 -14.10 -1.31
CA ASN A 417 11.40 -13.72 0.08
C ASN A 417 12.05 -12.35 0.19
N LYS A 418 11.44 -11.49 1.00
CA LYS A 418 11.89 -10.14 1.30
C LYS A 418 12.36 -10.04 2.74
N TYR A 419 13.46 -9.34 2.96
CA TYR A 419 13.90 -8.94 4.30
C TYR A 419 13.20 -7.63 4.69
N ASP A 420 12.47 -7.64 5.80
CA ASP A 420 11.66 -6.49 6.27
C ASP A 420 12.36 -5.58 7.28
N GLY A 421 13.66 -5.79 7.50
CA GLY A 421 14.46 -5.11 8.51
C GLY A 421 14.70 -5.97 9.76
N THR A 422 13.83 -6.92 10.05
CA THR A 422 13.90 -7.81 11.21
C THR A 422 13.98 -9.29 10.82
N SER A 423 13.18 -9.71 9.85
CA SER A 423 13.05 -11.09 9.41
C SER A 423 12.92 -11.23 7.90
N SER A 424 13.15 -12.45 7.39
CA SER A 424 12.88 -12.79 5.99
C SER A 424 11.48 -13.40 5.90
N ARG A 425 10.63 -12.81 5.07
CA ARG A 425 9.27 -13.28 4.81
C ARG A 425 8.99 -13.38 3.32
N ILE A 426 8.00 -14.18 2.95
CA ILE A 426 7.47 -14.18 1.59
C ILE A 426 6.78 -12.85 1.29
N PHE A 427 6.73 -12.43 0.02
CA PHE A 427 5.98 -11.25 -0.39
C PHE A 427 4.53 -11.31 0.05
N TYR A 428 4.00 -10.19 0.48
CA TYR A 428 2.56 -10.02 0.53
C TYR A 428 1.97 -10.01 -0.87
N SER A 429 0.72 -10.44 -1.00
CA SER A 429 0.05 -10.57 -2.29
C SER A 429 0.07 -9.27 -3.10
N HIS A 430 -0.15 -8.12 -2.45
CA HIS A 430 -0.12 -6.81 -3.11
C HIS A 430 1.29 -6.39 -3.58
N GLU A 431 2.35 -6.66 -2.78
CA GLU A 431 3.75 -6.39 -3.18
C GLU A 431 4.10 -7.20 -4.43
N TYR A 432 3.78 -8.50 -4.40
CA TYR A 432 4.00 -9.38 -5.54
C TYR A 432 3.22 -8.93 -6.78
N THR A 433 1.93 -8.63 -6.63
CA THR A 433 1.06 -8.20 -7.73
C THR A 433 1.52 -6.89 -8.36
N GLN A 434 2.05 -5.96 -7.58
CA GLN A 434 2.61 -4.70 -8.07
C GLN A 434 3.83 -4.93 -8.96
N MET A 435 4.72 -5.86 -8.59
CA MET A 435 5.89 -6.24 -9.39
C MET A 435 5.51 -7.10 -10.60
N ALA A 436 4.75 -8.17 -10.41
CA ALA A 436 4.25 -9.03 -11.47
C ALA A 436 3.39 -8.26 -12.48
N GLY A 437 2.69 -7.24 -11.98
CA GLY A 437 1.86 -6.33 -12.76
C GLY A 437 2.62 -5.49 -13.80
N ARG A 438 3.94 -5.51 -13.80
CA ARG A 438 4.74 -4.90 -14.88
C ARG A 438 4.77 -5.77 -16.15
N ALA A 439 4.41 -7.06 -16.06
CA ALA A 439 4.33 -7.93 -17.22
C ALA A 439 3.07 -7.66 -18.07
N GLY A 440 3.23 -7.66 -19.38
CA GLY A 440 2.15 -7.47 -20.36
C GLY A 440 1.90 -6.00 -20.70
N ARG A 441 2.13 -5.65 -21.95
CA ARG A 441 1.97 -4.30 -22.51
C ARG A 441 0.56 -4.16 -23.07
N ARG A 442 -0.21 -3.19 -22.54
CA ARG A 442 -1.59 -2.95 -23.01
C ARG A 442 -1.60 -2.58 -24.50
N GLY A 443 -2.49 -3.21 -25.26
CA GLY A 443 -2.63 -2.98 -26.70
C GLY A 443 -1.57 -3.66 -27.57
N ILE A 444 -0.59 -4.37 -26.96
CA ILE A 444 0.48 -5.08 -27.67
C ILE A 444 0.44 -6.57 -27.32
N ASP A 445 0.46 -6.90 -26.02
CA ASP A 445 0.51 -8.29 -25.56
C ASP A 445 -0.88 -8.78 -25.16
N THR A 446 -1.20 -10.03 -25.47
CA THR A 446 -2.45 -10.68 -25.05
C THR A 446 -2.34 -11.29 -23.65
N VAL A 447 -1.13 -11.65 -23.22
CA VAL A 447 -0.82 -12.23 -21.90
C VAL A 447 0.52 -11.68 -21.43
N GLY A 448 0.61 -11.33 -20.17
CA GLY A 448 1.87 -10.99 -19.49
C GLY A 448 2.49 -12.25 -18.88
N ASN A 449 3.79 -12.45 -19.11
CA ASN A 449 4.51 -13.61 -18.61
C ASN A 449 5.23 -13.30 -17.31
N VAL A 450 5.02 -14.12 -16.28
CA VAL A 450 5.73 -14.03 -15.01
C VAL A 450 6.47 -15.33 -14.76
N VAL A 451 7.79 -15.27 -14.70
CA VAL A 451 8.66 -16.46 -14.60
C VAL A 451 9.36 -16.48 -13.23
N HIS A 452 9.17 -17.56 -12.50
CA HIS A 452 9.85 -17.80 -11.24
C HIS A 452 11.07 -18.71 -11.45
N LEU A 453 12.26 -18.24 -11.07
CA LEU A 453 13.49 -19.02 -11.13
C LEU A 453 13.60 -19.88 -9.86
N ASN A 454 12.85 -20.98 -9.82
CA ASN A 454 12.66 -21.75 -8.59
C ASN A 454 13.94 -22.43 -8.05
N ASN A 455 14.96 -22.62 -8.86
CA ASN A 455 16.29 -23.04 -8.38
C ASN A 455 16.92 -22.04 -7.39
N LEU A 456 16.52 -20.76 -7.47
CA LEU A 456 17.08 -19.67 -6.65
C LEU A 456 16.18 -19.33 -5.46
N PHE A 457 14.92 -19.77 -5.46
CA PHE A 457 13.96 -19.50 -4.42
C PHE A 457 14.27 -20.30 -3.15
N LYS A 458 14.11 -19.67 -2.01
CA LYS A 458 13.95 -20.40 -0.75
C LYS A 458 12.58 -21.08 -0.76
N ASN A 459 12.52 -22.31 -0.24
CA ASN A 459 11.29 -23.10 -0.22
C ASN A 459 10.14 -22.35 0.47
N ALA A 460 9.15 -21.93 -0.32
CA ALA A 460 7.87 -21.46 0.17
C ALA A 460 6.91 -22.65 0.30
N ASP A 461 6.14 -22.72 1.37
CA ASP A 461 5.06 -23.70 1.49
C ASP A 461 3.92 -23.41 0.50
N LEU A 462 3.09 -24.42 0.22
CA LEU A 462 2.01 -24.33 -0.76
C LEU A 462 1.02 -23.20 -0.44
N CYS A 463 0.66 -23.06 0.84
CA CYS A 463 -0.35 -22.09 1.26
C CYS A 463 0.15 -20.66 1.07
N SER A 464 1.37 -20.35 1.55
CA SER A 464 2.00 -19.05 1.40
C SER A 464 2.26 -18.70 -0.08
N TYR A 465 2.72 -19.66 -0.88
CA TYR A 465 2.96 -19.46 -2.30
C TYR A 465 1.66 -19.17 -3.07
N LYS A 466 0.61 -19.94 -2.79
CA LYS A 466 -0.72 -19.75 -3.36
C LYS A 466 -1.36 -18.42 -2.95
N THR A 467 -1.18 -18.03 -1.67
CA THR A 467 -1.67 -16.75 -1.14
C THR A 467 -0.96 -15.57 -1.81
N MET A 468 0.36 -15.64 -2.01
CA MET A 468 1.14 -14.62 -2.72
C MET A 468 0.60 -14.41 -4.15
N LEU A 469 0.32 -15.50 -4.88
CA LEU A 469 -0.14 -15.46 -6.28
C LEU A 469 -1.59 -15.02 -6.44
N ARG A 470 -2.43 -15.14 -5.41
CA ARG A 470 -3.88 -14.85 -5.50
C ARG A 470 -4.22 -13.41 -5.83
N GLY A 471 -3.29 -12.48 -5.67
CA GLY A 471 -3.54 -11.09 -5.95
C GLY A 471 -4.58 -10.43 -5.02
N ILE A 472 -4.63 -10.85 -3.74
CA ILE A 472 -5.59 -10.32 -2.76
C ILE A 472 -5.30 -8.83 -2.58
N PRO A 473 -6.30 -7.95 -2.80
CA PRO A 473 -6.15 -6.52 -2.59
C PRO A 473 -5.83 -6.19 -1.13
N GLN A 474 -5.04 -5.15 -0.92
CA GLN A 474 -4.75 -4.67 0.43
C GLN A 474 -5.91 -3.86 1.00
N THR A 475 -6.11 -3.97 2.31
CA THR A 475 -6.98 -3.07 3.08
C THR A 475 -6.19 -1.83 3.46
N LEU A 476 -6.79 -0.66 3.36
CA LEU A 476 -6.19 0.56 3.89
C LEU A 476 -6.33 0.58 5.41
N VAL A 477 -5.19 0.76 6.07
CA VAL A 477 -5.09 0.83 7.54
C VAL A 477 -4.41 2.14 7.90
N SER A 478 -5.03 2.91 8.78
CA SER A 478 -4.45 4.16 9.28
C SER A 478 -3.03 3.93 9.85
N LYS A 479 -2.13 4.85 9.52
CA LYS A 479 -0.79 4.99 10.12
C LYS A 479 -0.65 6.33 10.84
N PHE A 480 -1.79 6.97 11.13
CA PHE A 480 -1.83 8.20 11.87
C PHE A 480 -1.15 8.05 13.24
N LYS A 481 -0.31 9.00 13.57
CA LYS A 481 0.39 9.07 14.87
C LYS A 481 0.30 10.49 15.39
N ILE A 482 0.06 10.62 16.67
CA ILE A 482 0.20 11.91 17.35
C ILE A 482 1.71 12.17 17.51
N SER A 483 2.27 13.00 16.63
CA SER A 483 3.68 13.36 16.64
C SER A 483 3.89 14.74 17.29
N TYR A 484 5.12 15.02 17.76
CA TYR A 484 5.50 16.36 18.22
C TYR A 484 5.26 17.42 17.14
N HIS A 485 5.53 17.09 15.88
CA HIS A 485 5.32 18.00 14.75
C HIS A 485 3.82 18.34 14.57
N LEU A 486 2.96 17.32 14.61
CA LEU A 486 1.51 17.50 14.52
C LEU A 486 0.98 18.43 15.62
N VAL A 487 1.39 18.19 16.88
CA VAL A 487 0.95 19.01 18.05
C VAL A 487 1.48 20.44 17.98
N LEU A 488 2.73 20.63 17.49
CA LEU A 488 3.31 21.95 17.27
C LEU A 488 2.57 22.75 16.19
N MET A 489 2.20 22.09 15.09
CA MET A 489 1.56 22.74 13.95
C MET A 489 0.05 22.87 14.11
N ASN A 490 -0.59 21.94 14.82
CA ASN A 490 -2.02 21.95 15.07
C ASN A 490 -2.30 21.59 16.53
N GLN A 491 -2.53 22.60 17.35
CA GLN A 491 -2.75 22.46 18.80
C GLN A 491 -4.17 22.00 19.15
N LYS A 492 -5.07 21.90 18.17
CA LYS A 492 -6.48 21.58 18.44
C LYS A 492 -6.69 20.06 18.50
N PRO A 493 -7.10 19.50 19.65
CA PRO A 493 -7.37 18.07 19.78
C PRO A 493 -8.50 17.57 18.85
N ASP A 494 -9.40 18.46 18.42
CA ASP A 494 -10.49 18.10 17.50
C ASP A 494 -10.00 17.62 16.13
N PHE A 495 -8.84 18.11 15.66
CA PHE A 495 -8.24 17.62 14.41
C PHE A 495 -7.99 16.10 14.44
N ILE A 496 -7.50 15.60 15.56
CA ILE A 496 -7.18 14.18 15.76
C ILE A 496 -8.42 13.30 15.62
N LYS A 497 -9.59 13.79 16.05
CA LYS A 497 -10.88 13.07 16.00
C LYS A 497 -11.33 12.73 14.56
N HIS A 498 -10.78 13.42 13.56
CA HIS A 498 -11.12 13.21 12.15
C HIS A 498 -10.24 12.17 11.45
N SER A 499 -9.19 11.67 12.10
CA SER A 499 -8.34 10.60 11.56
C SER A 499 -9.11 9.29 11.35
N MET A 500 -8.64 8.45 10.42
CA MET A 500 -9.24 7.14 10.15
C MET A 500 -9.26 6.27 11.39
N ILE A 501 -8.16 6.26 12.16
CA ILE A 501 -8.03 5.44 13.37
C ILE A 501 -9.05 5.88 14.44
N HIS A 502 -9.25 7.18 14.64
CA HIS A 502 -10.23 7.67 15.61
C HIS A 502 -11.67 7.34 15.21
N ARG A 503 -11.96 7.30 13.92
CA ARG A 503 -13.29 6.88 13.45
C ARG A 503 -13.53 5.40 13.62
N GLU A 504 -12.52 4.56 13.40
CA GLU A 504 -12.61 3.14 13.71
C GLU A 504 -12.83 2.95 15.22
N ILE A 505 -12.04 3.64 16.04
CA ILE A 505 -12.17 3.62 17.50
C ILE A 505 -13.53 4.15 17.95
N ASN A 506 -14.02 5.24 17.39
CA ASN A 506 -15.35 5.77 17.69
C ASN A 506 -16.48 4.82 17.25
N SER A 507 -16.31 4.09 16.16
CA SER A 507 -17.24 3.04 15.74
C SER A 507 -17.26 1.88 16.72
N GLU A 508 -16.09 1.42 17.17
CA GLU A 508 -15.95 0.40 18.22
C GLU A 508 -16.54 0.91 19.55
N LEU A 509 -16.23 2.13 19.94
CA LEU A 509 -16.78 2.77 21.13
C LEU A 509 -18.31 2.79 21.10
N THR A 510 -18.90 3.18 19.95
CA THR A 510 -20.35 3.17 19.76
C THR A 510 -20.93 1.78 19.92
N GLN A 511 -20.26 0.73 19.41
CA GLN A 511 -20.68 -0.66 19.60
C GLN A 511 -20.59 -1.09 21.07
N PHE A 512 -19.52 -0.70 21.77
CA PHE A 512 -19.40 -0.98 23.22
C PHE A 512 -20.48 -0.25 24.02
N ILE A 513 -20.79 1.00 23.70
CA ILE A 513 -21.89 1.76 24.33
C ILE A 513 -23.25 1.11 24.06
N GLN A 514 -23.51 0.64 22.84
CA GLN A 514 -24.73 -0.11 22.53
C GLN A 514 -24.80 -1.42 23.31
N THR A 515 -23.69 -2.13 23.39
CA THR A 515 -23.58 -3.38 24.15
C THR A 515 -23.83 -3.12 25.64
N LYS A 516 -23.21 -2.06 26.20
CA LYS A 516 -23.46 -1.62 27.58
C LYS A 516 -24.95 -1.37 27.83
N ASN A 517 -25.61 -0.57 26.97
CA ASN A 517 -27.03 -0.26 27.11
C ASN A 517 -27.93 -1.50 27.01
N ASN A 518 -27.56 -2.49 26.21
CA ASN A 518 -28.29 -3.76 26.14
C ASN A 518 -28.09 -4.58 27.43
N ILE A 519 -26.87 -4.64 27.93
CA ILE A 519 -26.56 -5.32 29.21
C ILE A 519 -27.30 -4.64 30.37
N GLU A 520 -27.39 -3.32 30.41
CA GLU A 520 -28.14 -2.58 31.43
C GLU A 520 -29.65 -2.93 31.42
N LYS A 521 -30.24 -3.11 30.24
CA LYS A 521 -31.62 -3.59 30.10
C LYS A 521 -31.77 -5.03 30.61
N GLU A 522 -30.81 -5.91 30.33
CA GLU A 522 -30.81 -7.27 30.84
C GLU A 522 -30.67 -7.28 32.38
N ILE A 523 -29.81 -6.46 32.94
CA ILE A 523 -29.67 -6.29 34.40
C ILE A 523 -30.99 -5.87 35.01
N ALA A 524 -31.64 -4.85 34.47
CA ALA A 524 -32.95 -4.38 34.96
C ALA A 524 -34.03 -5.48 34.91
N ASN A 525 -34.01 -6.31 33.86
CA ASN A 525 -34.93 -7.45 33.76
C ASN A 525 -34.62 -8.52 34.82
N TYR A 526 -33.34 -8.82 35.08
CA TYR A 526 -32.96 -9.73 36.13
C TYR A 526 -33.29 -9.17 37.51
N GLU A 527 -33.06 -7.89 37.81
CA GLU A 527 -33.46 -7.24 39.05
C GLU A 527 -34.95 -7.34 39.31
N HIS A 528 -35.77 -7.08 38.25
CA HIS A 528 -37.20 -7.26 38.34
C HIS A 528 -37.57 -8.74 38.62
N THR A 529 -36.94 -9.67 37.92
CA THR A 529 -37.20 -11.10 38.13
C THR A 529 -36.79 -11.54 39.53
N ILE A 530 -35.63 -11.07 40.02
CA ILE A 530 -35.13 -11.36 41.36
C ILE A 530 -36.06 -10.81 42.44
N SER A 531 -36.67 -9.63 42.22
CA SER A 531 -37.65 -9.03 43.15
C SER A 531 -38.93 -9.87 43.28
N LEU A 532 -39.26 -10.72 42.29
CA LEU A 532 -40.43 -11.60 42.28
C LEU A 532 -40.15 -12.99 42.81
N LEU A 533 -38.86 -13.32 43.19
CA LEU A 533 -38.50 -14.61 43.71
C LEU A 533 -39.17 -14.86 45.07
N LYS A 534 -39.72 -16.08 45.24
CA LYS A 534 -40.34 -16.49 46.49
C LYS A 534 -39.31 -16.90 47.54
N THR A 535 -38.10 -17.24 47.13
CA THR A 535 -37.02 -17.64 48.03
C THR A 535 -36.39 -16.40 48.66
N PRO A 536 -36.27 -16.33 50.01
CA PRO A 536 -35.59 -15.18 50.64
C PRO A 536 -34.14 -15.03 50.17
N HIS A 537 -33.74 -13.82 49.88
CA HIS A 537 -32.38 -13.49 49.36
C HIS A 537 -31.26 -14.09 50.24
N LEU A 538 -31.43 -14.04 51.58
CA LEU A 538 -30.43 -14.53 52.50
C LEU A 538 -30.23 -16.06 52.36
N VAL A 539 -31.31 -16.81 52.21
CA VAL A 539 -31.30 -18.25 52.00
C VAL A 539 -30.66 -18.62 50.67
N LEU A 540 -30.98 -17.84 49.63
CA LEU A 540 -30.45 -18.06 48.27
C LEU A 540 -28.93 -17.82 48.25
N HIS A 541 -28.43 -16.75 48.87
CA HIS A 541 -27.00 -16.50 49.00
C HIS A 541 -26.28 -17.58 49.82
N GLN A 542 -26.88 -18.07 50.91
CA GLN A 542 -26.32 -19.18 51.68
C GLN A 542 -26.25 -20.45 50.85
N TYR A 543 -27.28 -20.76 50.08
CA TYR A 543 -27.32 -21.92 49.21
C TYR A 543 -26.25 -21.85 48.11
N ILE A 544 -26.04 -20.69 47.48
CA ILE A 544 -24.99 -20.45 46.47
C ILE A 544 -23.60 -20.64 47.09
N ASN A 545 -23.37 -20.07 48.28
CA ASN A 545 -22.10 -20.20 48.99
C ASN A 545 -21.81 -21.66 49.37
N TYR A 546 -22.78 -22.37 49.96
CA TYR A 546 -22.60 -23.78 50.29
C TYR A 546 -22.35 -24.64 49.04
N THR A 547 -23.00 -24.36 47.94
CA THR A 547 -22.81 -25.09 46.67
C THR A 547 -21.40 -24.87 46.10
N ARG A 548 -20.86 -23.64 46.25
CA ARG A 548 -19.50 -23.27 45.83
C ARG A 548 -18.47 -23.94 46.75
N ASP A 549 -18.67 -23.84 48.03
CA ASP A 549 -17.72 -24.32 49.06
C ASP A 549 -17.64 -25.85 49.13
N VAL A 550 -18.71 -26.56 48.80
CA VAL A 550 -18.70 -28.04 48.68
C VAL A 550 -17.64 -28.51 47.70
N ALA A 551 -17.39 -27.78 46.61
CA ALA A 551 -16.38 -28.14 45.60
C ALA A 551 -14.94 -28.00 46.14
N SER A 552 -14.71 -27.12 47.12
CA SER A 552 -13.39 -26.85 47.71
C SER A 552 -13.16 -27.53 49.06
N CYS A 553 -14.21 -28.06 49.72
CA CYS A 553 -14.14 -28.68 51.04
C CYS A 553 -14.01 -30.22 51.00
N VAL A 554 -13.35 -30.80 52.01
CA VAL A 554 -13.14 -32.24 52.14
C VAL A 554 -13.68 -32.78 53.49
N ASN A 555 -14.01 -34.07 53.52
CA ASN A 555 -14.39 -34.84 54.71
C ASN A 555 -15.63 -34.33 55.48
N LYS A 556 -15.50 -33.99 56.78
CA LYS A 556 -16.61 -33.67 57.68
C LYS A 556 -17.35 -32.38 57.25
N LYS A 557 -16.63 -31.34 56.82
CA LYS A 557 -17.23 -30.08 56.35
C LYS A 557 -18.05 -30.25 55.07
N ARG A 558 -17.59 -31.08 54.14
CA ARG A 558 -18.33 -31.37 52.91
C ARG A 558 -19.68 -32.01 53.19
N LYS A 559 -19.71 -33.02 54.09
CA LYS A 559 -20.95 -33.69 54.50
C LYS A 559 -21.92 -32.74 55.22
N GLU A 560 -21.41 -31.79 55.98
CA GLU A 560 -22.21 -30.77 56.65
C GLU A 560 -22.87 -29.84 55.64
N TYR A 561 -22.11 -29.29 54.67
CA TYR A 561 -22.66 -28.47 53.60
C TYR A 561 -23.65 -29.22 52.71
N GLU A 562 -23.39 -30.46 52.34
CA GLU A 562 -24.31 -31.31 51.61
C GLU A 562 -25.65 -31.52 52.36
N ARG A 563 -25.63 -31.61 53.70
CA ARG A 563 -26.85 -31.66 54.51
C ARG A 563 -27.62 -30.35 54.51
N PHE A 564 -26.93 -29.21 54.64
CA PHE A 564 -27.57 -27.89 54.55
C PHE A 564 -28.18 -27.65 53.16
N ILE A 565 -27.46 -27.98 52.10
CA ILE A 565 -27.96 -27.89 50.75
C ILE A 565 -29.26 -28.70 50.60
N LYS A 566 -29.25 -29.94 51.04
CA LYS A 566 -30.42 -30.83 50.95
C LYS A 566 -31.61 -30.29 51.75
N SER A 567 -31.39 -29.79 52.97
CA SER A 567 -32.42 -29.19 53.81
C SER A 567 -33.05 -27.98 53.13
N ILE A 568 -32.25 -27.13 52.49
CA ILE A 568 -32.75 -25.93 51.75
C ILE A 568 -33.53 -26.35 50.51
N GLU A 569 -33.08 -27.39 49.78
CA GLU A 569 -33.76 -27.93 48.61
C GLU A 569 -35.13 -28.58 48.93
N GLU A 570 -35.25 -29.16 50.12
CA GLU A 570 -36.53 -29.72 50.58
C GLU A 570 -37.50 -28.62 50.97
N GLU A 571 -37.05 -27.52 51.56
CA GLU A 571 -37.83 -26.36 51.97
C GLU A 571 -38.24 -25.48 50.80
N TYR A 572 -37.31 -25.19 49.88
CA TYR A 572 -37.50 -24.30 48.74
C TYR A 572 -37.37 -25.05 47.42
N LYS A 573 -38.46 -25.55 46.85
CA LYS A 573 -38.47 -26.36 45.61
C LYS A 573 -37.92 -25.62 44.38
N THR A 574 -37.98 -24.29 44.34
CA THR A 574 -37.51 -23.43 43.21
C THR A 574 -36.04 -23.01 43.38
N ILE A 575 -35.35 -23.35 44.47
CA ILE A 575 -34.02 -22.84 44.80
C ILE A 575 -32.97 -23.05 43.69
N LYS A 576 -33.07 -24.17 42.94
CA LYS A 576 -32.14 -24.45 41.82
C LYS A 576 -32.35 -23.52 40.64
N SER A 577 -33.59 -23.23 40.29
CA SER A 577 -33.91 -22.25 39.23
C SER A 577 -33.57 -20.81 39.66
N ASP A 578 -33.86 -20.50 40.93
CA ASP A 578 -33.56 -19.19 41.51
C ASP A 578 -32.04 -18.94 41.59
N LYS A 579 -31.25 -19.98 41.94
CA LYS A 579 -29.78 -19.94 41.86
C LYS A 579 -29.30 -19.62 40.45
N THR A 580 -29.83 -20.30 39.42
CA THR A 580 -29.43 -20.05 38.01
C THR A 580 -29.69 -18.62 37.60
N ILE A 581 -30.80 -18.01 38.03
CA ILE A 581 -31.11 -16.60 37.77
C ILE A 581 -30.06 -15.68 38.40
N ILE A 582 -29.66 -15.91 39.65
CA ILE A 582 -28.62 -15.12 40.32
C ILE A 582 -27.26 -15.33 39.67
N GLU A 583 -26.90 -16.54 39.28
CA GLU A 583 -25.61 -16.80 38.60
C GLU A 583 -25.53 -16.07 37.24
N HIS A 584 -26.62 -16.07 36.48
CA HIS A 584 -26.68 -15.30 35.24
C HIS A 584 -26.66 -13.79 35.48
N TYR A 585 -27.33 -13.28 36.50
CA TYR A 585 -27.26 -11.88 36.90
C TYR A 585 -25.82 -11.48 37.27
N ASP A 586 -25.13 -12.26 38.10
CA ASP A 586 -23.73 -12.02 38.48
C ASP A 586 -22.79 -12.05 37.26
N GLU A 587 -23.04 -12.96 36.30
CA GLU A 587 -22.27 -13.01 35.04
C GLU A 587 -22.52 -11.79 34.20
N THR A 588 -23.77 -11.31 34.11
CA THR A 588 -24.16 -10.12 33.36
C THR A 588 -23.54 -8.87 33.99
N ILE A 589 -23.49 -8.74 35.30
CA ILE A 589 -22.79 -7.67 36.03
C ILE A 589 -21.30 -7.66 35.72
N ARG A 590 -20.64 -8.85 35.70
CA ARG A 590 -19.23 -8.95 35.35
C ARG A 590 -18.97 -8.51 33.91
N LYS A 591 -19.82 -8.88 32.96
CA LYS A 591 -19.76 -8.44 31.57
C LYS A 591 -19.93 -6.92 31.47
N HIS A 592 -20.87 -6.33 32.25
CA HIS A 592 -21.06 -4.89 32.31
C HIS A 592 -19.82 -4.15 32.80
N CYS A 593 -19.23 -4.58 33.92
CA CYS A 593 -18.00 -3.99 34.45
C CYS A 593 -16.82 -4.08 33.48
N SER A 594 -16.68 -5.23 32.79
CA SER A 594 -15.66 -5.41 31.76
C SER A 594 -15.86 -4.45 30.57
N THR A 595 -17.10 -4.30 30.12
CA THR A 595 -17.45 -3.39 29.02
C THR A 595 -17.17 -1.92 29.39
N ILE A 596 -17.50 -1.49 30.59
CA ILE A 596 -17.19 -0.13 31.10
C ILE A 596 -15.67 0.07 31.11
N SER A 597 -14.90 -0.90 31.64
CA SER A 597 -13.44 -0.79 31.70
C SER A 597 -12.82 -0.69 30.29
N GLN A 598 -13.39 -1.34 29.29
CA GLN A 598 -12.96 -1.23 27.89
C GLN A 598 -13.25 0.17 27.33
N ILE A 599 -14.45 0.72 27.58
CA ILE A 599 -14.83 2.07 27.19
C ILE A 599 -13.86 3.09 27.80
N ASP A 600 -13.65 3.05 29.11
CA ASP A 600 -12.76 3.97 29.83
C ASP A 600 -11.32 3.90 29.31
N ASN A 601 -10.81 2.71 29.00
CA ASN A 601 -9.47 2.53 28.44
C ASN A 601 -9.34 3.15 27.05
N ILE A 602 -10.34 2.98 26.20
CA ILE A 602 -10.37 3.56 24.85
C ILE A 602 -10.37 5.10 24.96
N GLU A 603 -11.27 5.67 25.76
CA GLU A 603 -11.39 7.13 25.91
C GLU A 603 -10.13 7.77 26.49
N ARG A 604 -9.50 7.15 27.49
CA ARG A 604 -8.24 7.66 28.08
C ARG A 604 -7.07 7.62 27.11
N ASN A 605 -6.95 6.58 26.30
CA ASN A 605 -5.81 6.46 25.38
C ASN A 605 -5.81 7.54 24.29
N ILE A 606 -6.98 8.00 23.87
CA ILE A 606 -7.12 8.98 22.78
C ILE A 606 -6.65 10.39 23.23
N THR A 607 -7.04 10.83 24.42
CA THR A 607 -6.76 12.18 24.91
C THR A 607 -5.40 12.28 25.59
N SER A 608 -4.98 11.23 26.28
CA SER A 608 -3.78 11.25 27.11
C SER A 608 -2.47 11.42 26.32
N GLU A 609 -2.37 10.91 25.09
CA GLU A 609 -1.15 11.01 24.29
C GLU A 609 -0.93 12.43 23.76
N HIS A 610 -1.97 13.07 23.26
CA HIS A 610 -1.93 14.47 22.83
C HIS A 610 -1.54 15.39 23.98
N ASP A 611 -2.24 15.28 25.11
CA ASP A 611 -2.02 16.13 26.28
C ASP A 611 -0.62 15.92 26.88
N ARG A 612 -0.13 14.69 26.88
CA ARG A 612 1.23 14.37 27.31
C ARG A 612 2.28 15.04 26.44
N ILE A 613 2.12 14.99 25.10
CA ILE A 613 3.04 15.63 24.17
C ILE A 613 2.95 17.15 24.34
N LEU A 614 1.76 17.73 24.43
CA LEU A 614 1.54 19.16 24.65
C LEU A 614 2.25 19.63 25.93
N GLN A 615 2.08 18.94 27.05
CA GLN A 615 2.77 19.24 28.29
C GLN A 615 4.30 19.18 28.17
N ILE A 616 4.84 18.21 27.43
CA ILE A 616 6.29 18.15 27.19
C ILE A 616 6.76 19.37 26.40
N LEU A 617 6.03 19.77 25.36
CA LEU A 617 6.35 20.93 24.52
C LEU A 617 6.31 22.24 25.34
N ILE A 618 5.30 22.42 26.19
CA ILE A 618 5.20 23.55 27.11
C ILE A 618 6.39 23.57 28.11
N ARG A 619 6.67 22.46 28.78
CA ARG A 619 7.80 22.33 29.71
C ARG A 619 9.16 22.59 29.08
N ARG A 620 9.30 22.34 27.79
CA ARG A 620 10.53 22.57 27.02
C ARG A 620 10.59 23.96 26.40
N GLY A 621 9.56 24.77 26.54
CA GLY A 621 9.48 26.14 26.00
C GLY A 621 9.28 26.23 24.49
N PHE A 622 8.75 25.19 23.88
CA PHE A 622 8.40 25.20 22.45
C PHE A 622 7.02 25.81 22.19
N ILE A 623 6.16 25.84 23.21
CA ILE A 623 4.82 26.42 23.16
C ILE A 623 4.67 27.29 24.42
N GLU A 624 4.23 28.53 24.24
CA GLU A 624 3.78 29.41 25.34
C GLU A 624 2.28 29.14 25.53
N TYR A 625 1.87 28.92 26.78
CA TYR A 625 0.48 28.75 27.17
C TYR A 625 -0.02 30.07 27.69
N ASP A 626 -0.88 30.75 26.94
CA ASP A 626 -1.64 31.87 27.47
C ASP A 626 -2.77 31.30 28.36
N GLU A 627 -2.69 31.53 29.65
CA GLU A 627 -3.75 31.23 30.62
C GLU A 627 -4.91 32.23 30.45
N THR A 628 -5.60 32.23 29.30
CA THR A 628 -6.85 33.02 29.18
C THR A 628 -8.05 32.09 29.02
#